data_2ce3d828359c6e546526f7884594181b
#
_entry.id   2ce3d828359c6e546526f7884594181b
#
_cell.length_a   1.000
_cell.length_b   1.000
_cell.length_c   1.000
_cell.angle_alpha   90.00
_cell.angle_beta   90.00
_cell.angle_gamma   90.00
#
_symmetry.space_group_name_H-M   'P 1'
#
loop_
_entity.id
_entity.type
_entity.pdbx_description
1 polymer ?
#
loop_
_entity_poly.entity_id
_entity_poly.type
_entity_poly.pdbx_seq_one_letter_code
_entity_poly.pdbx_strand_id
1 'polypeptide(L)'
;VDRPDEAAARDIFSKYLSIDLPLHPDDLANHGDDPKETIRALIAETAAEMYAKTDRTKFIEVTYGTTGKEIFYFKDFASGAMIENIVARTKKYAVKRFLAGGTKGISLRDLIPAIAEEYKENEDLPNTTDPSNWALISGKRSERVTNVKSLIDLLASSRLVEDVSGGQYL
;
A
#
# COMPACT_ATOMS: atom_id res chain seq x y z
N VAL A 1 6.25 1.69 -19.71
CA VAL A 1 5.27 0.73 -19.17
C VAL A 1 4.26 1.55 -18.40
N ASP A 2 2.99 1.46 -18.82
CA ASP A 2 1.91 2.17 -18.14
C ASP A 2 1.71 1.60 -16.73
N ARG A 3 1.39 2.49 -15.79
CA ARG A 3 1.09 2.09 -14.41
C ARG A 3 -0.25 1.37 -14.38
N PRO A 4 -0.37 0.27 -13.62
CA PRO A 4 -1.64 -0.43 -13.51
C PRO A 4 -2.69 0.47 -12.84
N ASP A 5 -3.90 0.45 -13.36
CA ASP A 5 -5.07 0.92 -12.65
C ASP A 5 -5.50 -0.11 -11.59
N GLU A 6 -6.54 0.19 -10.82
CA GLU A 6 -7.01 -0.71 -9.76
C GLU A 6 -7.44 -2.08 -10.28
N ALA A 7 -8.07 -2.15 -11.45
CA ALA A 7 -8.50 -3.41 -12.06
C ALA A 7 -7.29 -4.26 -12.48
N ALA A 8 -6.33 -3.65 -13.16
CA ALA A 8 -5.08 -4.31 -13.54
C ALA A 8 -4.26 -4.74 -12.29
N ALA A 9 -4.28 -3.94 -11.22
CA ALA A 9 -3.63 -4.31 -9.96
C ALA A 9 -4.26 -5.57 -9.34
N ARG A 10 -5.59 -5.68 -9.35
CA ARG A 10 -6.30 -6.91 -8.91
C ARG A 10 -5.87 -8.13 -9.71
N ASP A 11 -5.76 -7.99 -11.02
CA ASP A 11 -5.28 -9.06 -11.89
C ASP A 11 -3.83 -9.47 -11.58
N ILE A 12 -2.98 -8.51 -11.26
CA ILE A 12 -1.60 -8.79 -10.86
C ILE A 12 -1.58 -9.47 -9.49
N PHE A 13 -2.32 -8.98 -8.49
CA PHE A 13 -2.44 -9.65 -7.19
C PHE A 13 -2.89 -11.10 -7.34
N SER A 14 -3.84 -11.40 -8.22
CA SER A 14 -4.37 -12.75 -8.43
C SER A 14 -3.33 -13.75 -8.94
N LYS A 15 -2.25 -13.28 -9.55
CA LYS A 15 -1.13 -14.13 -9.98
C LYS A 15 -0.27 -14.63 -8.81
N TYR A 16 -0.21 -13.87 -7.73
CA TYR A 16 0.64 -14.13 -6.57
C TYR A 16 -0.13 -14.62 -5.34
N LEU A 17 -1.41 -14.25 -5.21
CA LEU A 17 -2.32 -14.71 -4.17
C LEU A 17 -3.25 -15.77 -4.76
N SER A 18 -2.87 -17.04 -4.59
CA SER A 18 -3.63 -18.19 -5.11
C SER A 18 -4.29 -18.98 -3.97
N ILE A 19 -5.26 -19.81 -4.33
CA ILE A 19 -5.99 -20.70 -3.39
C ILE A 19 -5.11 -21.76 -2.72
N ASP A 20 -3.90 -21.98 -3.22
CA ASP A 20 -2.92 -22.91 -2.65
C ASP A 20 -2.23 -22.35 -1.40
N LEU A 21 -2.34 -21.04 -1.19
CA LEU A 21 -1.78 -20.40 0.00
C LEU A 21 -2.68 -20.65 1.21
N PRO A 22 -2.10 -20.93 2.39
CA PRO A 22 -2.89 -21.02 3.62
C PRO A 22 -3.53 -19.67 3.94
N LEU A 23 -4.82 -19.67 4.21
CA LEU A 23 -5.61 -18.50 4.58
C LEU A 23 -5.90 -18.50 6.08
N HIS A 24 -5.94 -17.32 6.67
CA HIS A 24 -6.27 -17.18 8.08
C HIS A 24 -7.72 -17.61 8.34
N PRO A 25 -8.01 -18.40 9.41
CA PRO A 25 -9.34 -18.90 9.69
C PRO A 25 -10.41 -17.81 9.84
N ASP A 26 -10.07 -16.65 10.43
CA ASP A 26 -11.02 -15.55 10.59
C ASP A 26 -11.44 -14.97 9.22
N ASP A 27 -10.50 -14.85 8.29
CA ASP A 27 -10.81 -14.37 6.95
C ASP A 27 -11.64 -15.38 6.16
N LEU A 28 -11.36 -16.68 6.33
CA LEU A 28 -12.19 -17.75 5.77
C LEU A 28 -13.62 -17.70 6.31
N ALA A 29 -13.77 -17.63 7.65
CA ALA A 29 -15.08 -17.57 8.30
C ALA A 29 -15.91 -16.36 7.85
N ASN A 30 -15.26 -15.20 7.66
CA ASN A 30 -15.91 -13.98 7.17
C ASN A 30 -16.44 -14.12 5.72
N HIS A 31 -15.96 -15.10 4.96
CA HIS A 31 -16.33 -15.32 3.56
C HIS A 31 -16.90 -16.74 3.34
N GLY A 32 -17.64 -17.25 4.33
CA GLY A 32 -18.38 -18.51 4.23
C GLY A 32 -17.52 -19.77 4.11
N ASP A 33 -16.30 -19.72 4.63
CA ASP A 33 -15.29 -20.78 4.55
C ASP A 33 -14.94 -21.20 3.10
N ASP A 34 -15.19 -20.31 2.14
CA ASP A 34 -14.83 -20.50 0.73
C ASP A 34 -13.47 -19.85 0.44
N PRO A 35 -12.41 -20.63 0.14
CA PRO A 35 -11.10 -20.10 -0.17
C PRO A 35 -11.06 -19.17 -1.38
N LYS A 36 -11.90 -19.43 -2.40
CA LYS A 36 -11.95 -18.61 -3.62
C LYS A 36 -12.56 -17.24 -3.34
N GLU A 37 -13.67 -17.22 -2.60
CA GLU A 37 -14.30 -15.96 -2.19
C GLU A 37 -13.40 -15.17 -1.24
N THR A 38 -12.72 -15.86 -0.30
CA THR A 38 -11.77 -15.23 0.60
C THR A 38 -10.63 -14.56 -0.15
N ILE A 39 -9.97 -15.26 -1.08
CA ILE A 39 -8.90 -14.69 -1.90
C ILE A 39 -9.41 -13.50 -2.71
N ARG A 40 -10.58 -13.61 -3.32
CA ARG A 40 -11.19 -12.52 -4.10
C ARG A 40 -11.41 -11.28 -3.23
N ALA A 41 -11.94 -11.46 -2.03
CA ALA A 41 -12.17 -10.38 -1.08
C ALA A 41 -10.87 -9.74 -0.61
N LEU A 42 -9.86 -10.54 -0.23
CA LEU A 42 -8.54 -10.03 0.17
C LEU A 42 -7.88 -9.21 -0.93
N ILE A 43 -7.94 -9.67 -2.18
CA ILE A 43 -7.41 -8.92 -3.33
C ILE A 43 -8.18 -7.62 -3.53
N ALA A 44 -9.52 -7.66 -3.48
CA ALA A 44 -10.36 -6.48 -3.68
C ALA A 44 -10.10 -5.41 -2.61
N GLU A 45 -10.05 -5.80 -1.34
CA GLU A 45 -9.80 -4.89 -0.22
C GLU A 45 -8.37 -4.33 -0.25
N THR A 46 -7.38 -5.15 -0.58
CA THR A 46 -5.98 -4.72 -0.70
C THR A 46 -5.80 -3.71 -1.84
N ALA A 47 -6.37 -3.99 -3.01
CA ALA A 47 -6.32 -3.07 -4.14
C ALA A 47 -7.09 -1.77 -3.84
N ALA A 48 -8.26 -1.87 -3.23
CA ALA A 48 -9.05 -0.70 -2.84
C ALA A 48 -8.28 0.19 -1.86
N GLU A 49 -7.60 -0.36 -0.84
CA GLU A 49 -6.75 0.40 0.07
C GLU A 49 -5.59 1.07 -0.65
N MET A 50 -4.88 0.33 -1.53
CA MET A 50 -3.73 0.86 -2.27
C MET A 50 -4.12 2.01 -3.22
N TYR A 51 -5.33 1.98 -3.78
CA TYR A 51 -5.82 2.98 -4.75
C TYR A 51 -6.70 4.07 -4.14
N ALA A 52 -7.06 3.97 -2.87
CA ALA A 52 -7.81 4.99 -2.16
C ALA A 52 -7.01 6.30 -2.02
N LYS A 53 -7.73 7.43 -2.02
CA LYS A 53 -7.18 8.75 -1.69
C LYS A 53 -7.55 9.10 -0.26
N THR A 54 -6.78 8.60 0.69
CA THR A 54 -6.95 8.82 2.12
C THR A 54 -5.68 9.37 2.75
N ASP A 55 -5.76 9.80 4.00
CA ASP A 55 -4.55 10.21 4.73
C ASP A 55 -3.52 9.09 4.86
N ARG A 56 -3.97 7.84 4.90
CA ARG A 56 -3.09 6.66 5.00
C ARG A 56 -2.31 6.36 3.72
N THR A 57 -2.80 6.81 2.58
CA THR A 57 -2.23 6.56 1.26
C THR A 57 -1.52 7.77 0.64
N LYS A 58 -1.47 8.89 1.36
CA LYS A 58 -0.61 10.03 0.98
C LYS A 58 0.84 9.58 0.95
N PHE A 59 1.52 9.82 -0.18
CA PHE A 59 2.88 9.36 -0.38
C PHE A 59 3.87 10.51 -0.35
N ILE A 60 3.70 11.48 -1.22
CA ILE A 60 4.59 12.64 -1.33
C ILE A 60 3.83 13.94 -1.54
N GLU A 61 4.42 15.04 -1.09
CA GLU A 61 4.04 16.41 -1.41
C GLU A 61 5.08 17.03 -2.32
N VAL A 62 4.64 17.52 -3.46
CA VAL A 62 5.48 18.24 -4.42
C VAL A 62 5.13 19.71 -4.38
N THR A 63 6.13 20.56 -4.25
CA THR A 63 5.97 22.02 -4.30
C THR A 63 6.46 22.53 -5.65
N TYR A 64 5.61 23.29 -6.33
CA TYR A 64 5.93 23.98 -7.59
C TYR A 64 6.20 25.46 -7.33
N GLY A 65 7.11 26.04 -8.09
CA GLY A 65 7.54 27.41 -7.86
C GLY A 65 6.47 28.48 -8.04
N THR A 66 5.41 28.21 -8.83
CA THR A 66 4.38 29.20 -9.20
C THR A 66 2.95 28.78 -8.87
N THR A 67 2.65 27.50 -8.73
CA THR A 67 1.28 26.96 -8.60
C THR A 67 0.97 26.33 -7.25
N GLY A 68 1.92 26.32 -6.32
CA GLY A 68 1.68 25.80 -4.97
C GLY A 68 2.07 24.34 -4.80
N LYS A 69 1.27 23.58 -4.02
CA LYS A 69 1.57 22.22 -3.61
C LYS A 69 0.58 21.21 -4.19
N GLU A 70 1.07 20.02 -4.48
CA GLU A 70 0.26 18.89 -4.92
C GLU A 70 0.62 17.63 -4.12
N ILE A 71 -0.39 16.86 -3.71
CA ILE A 71 -0.21 15.60 -2.99
C ILE A 71 -0.42 14.44 -3.95
N PHE A 72 0.56 13.53 -3.96
CA PHE A 72 0.50 12.28 -4.69
C PHE A 72 0.27 11.13 -3.71
N TYR A 73 -0.52 10.17 -4.16
CA TYR A 73 -0.95 9.01 -3.38
C TYR A 73 -0.23 7.75 -3.86
N PHE A 74 -0.36 6.66 -3.12
CA PHE A 74 0.22 5.37 -3.47
C PHE A 74 -0.10 4.95 -4.91
N LYS A 75 -1.36 5.10 -5.32
CA LYS A 75 -1.80 4.74 -6.68
C LYS A 75 -1.02 5.42 -7.80
N ASP A 76 -0.51 6.62 -7.56
CA ASP A 76 0.21 7.41 -8.56
C ASP A 76 1.59 6.82 -8.88
N PHE A 77 2.07 5.89 -8.05
CA PHE A 77 3.36 5.21 -8.18
C PHE A 77 3.26 3.70 -8.27
N ALA A 78 2.07 3.13 -8.25
CA ALA A 78 1.85 1.69 -8.29
C ALA A 78 2.54 1.04 -9.51
N SER A 79 3.14 -0.11 -9.29
CA SER A 79 3.75 -0.93 -10.33
C SER A 79 3.54 -2.42 -10.07
N GLY A 80 3.69 -3.24 -11.11
CA GLY A 80 3.59 -4.70 -10.97
C GLY A 80 4.64 -5.26 -10.01
N ALA A 81 5.86 -4.74 -10.03
CA ALA A 81 6.94 -5.15 -9.14
C ALA A 81 6.61 -4.83 -7.66
N MET A 82 6.04 -3.67 -7.38
CA MET A 82 5.60 -3.33 -6.03
C MET A 82 4.51 -4.28 -5.52
N ILE A 83 3.56 -4.65 -6.37
CA ILE A 83 2.50 -5.62 -6.02
C ILE A 83 3.10 -6.99 -5.67
N GLU A 84 4.06 -7.48 -6.45
CA GLU A 84 4.79 -8.70 -6.15
C GLU A 84 5.50 -8.61 -4.79
N ASN A 85 6.19 -7.52 -4.52
CA ASN A 85 6.89 -7.28 -3.26
C ASN A 85 5.92 -7.21 -2.07
N ILE A 86 4.76 -6.56 -2.22
CA ILE A 86 3.71 -6.50 -1.20
C ILE A 86 3.26 -7.93 -0.82
N VAL A 87 3.01 -8.79 -1.81
CA VAL A 87 2.62 -10.18 -1.53
C VAL A 87 3.76 -10.96 -0.87
N ALA A 88 5.01 -10.78 -1.31
CA ALA A 88 6.16 -11.42 -0.68
C ALA A 88 6.32 -11.01 0.79
N ARG A 89 6.14 -9.73 1.12
CA ARG A 89 6.12 -9.22 2.51
C ARG A 89 4.98 -9.81 3.31
N THR A 90 3.80 -9.86 2.74
CA THR A 90 2.61 -10.46 3.37
C THR A 90 2.88 -11.90 3.79
N LYS A 91 3.46 -12.72 2.89
CA LYS A 91 3.86 -14.10 3.21
C LYS A 91 4.87 -14.14 4.35
N LYS A 92 5.83 -13.23 4.35
CA LYS A 92 6.84 -13.11 5.41
C LYS A 92 6.21 -12.76 6.76
N TYR A 93 5.24 -11.83 6.80
CA TYR A 93 4.53 -11.48 8.03
C TYR A 93 3.69 -12.63 8.57
N ALA A 94 2.95 -13.32 7.69
CA ALA A 94 2.18 -14.50 8.08
C ALA A 94 3.05 -15.61 8.68
N VAL A 95 4.23 -15.87 8.09
CA VAL A 95 5.20 -16.84 8.62
C VAL A 95 5.77 -16.40 9.97
N LYS A 96 6.17 -15.13 10.10
CA LYS A 96 6.68 -14.60 11.37
C LYS A 96 5.64 -14.70 12.48
N ARG A 97 4.37 -14.37 12.19
CA ARG A 97 3.28 -14.51 13.15
C ARG A 97 3.09 -15.96 13.59
N PHE A 98 3.10 -16.91 12.64
CA PHE A 98 2.95 -18.33 12.94
C PHE A 98 4.11 -18.86 13.80
N LEU A 99 5.35 -18.50 13.49
CA LEU A 99 6.53 -18.90 14.26
C LEU A 99 6.54 -18.30 15.68
N ALA A 100 5.90 -17.17 15.88
CA ALA A 100 5.72 -16.56 17.20
C ALA A 100 4.54 -17.17 17.99
N GLY A 101 3.95 -18.29 17.55
CA GLY A 101 2.85 -18.97 18.21
C GLY A 101 1.45 -18.45 17.81
N GLY A 102 1.37 -17.60 16.79
CA GLY A 102 0.09 -17.12 16.26
C GLY A 102 -0.53 -18.09 15.24
N THR A 103 -1.70 -17.70 14.73
CA THR A 103 -2.49 -18.50 13.79
C THR A 103 -1.83 -18.52 12.41
N LYS A 104 -1.82 -19.70 11.77
CA LYS A 104 -1.32 -19.90 10.41
C LYS A 104 -2.26 -19.27 9.39
N GLY A 105 -1.67 -18.75 8.31
CA GLY A 105 -2.40 -18.31 7.13
C GLY A 105 -2.28 -16.81 6.87
N ILE A 106 -2.42 -16.44 5.60
CA ILE A 106 -2.40 -15.04 5.13
C ILE A 106 -3.71 -14.36 5.55
N SER A 107 -3.61 -13.11 5.97
CA SER A 107 -4.73 -12.28 6.41
C SER A 107 -4.64 -10.87 5.83
N LEU A 108 -5.77 -10.18 5.77
CA LEU A 108 -5.83 -8.77 5.42
C LEU A 108 -4.93 -7.92 6.35
N ARG A 109 -4.84 -8.29 7.63
CA ARG A 109 -3.95 -7.62 8.60
C ARG A 109 -2.45 -7.77 8.29
N ASP A 110 -2.08 -8.69 7.41
CA ASP A 110 -0.71 -8.80 6.88
C ASP A 110 -0.53 -7.98 5.59
N LEU A 111 -1.58 -7.93 4.76
CA LEU A 111 -1.57 -7.24 3.46
C LEU A 111 -1.50 -5.72 3.62
N ILE A 112 -2.31 -5.14 4.49
CA ILE A 112 -2.38 -3.69 4.66
C ILE A 112 -1.04 -3.09 5.15
N PRO A 113 -0.38 -3.61 6.19
CA PRO A 113 0.95 -3.13 6.58
C PRO A 113 2.01 -3.35 5.51
N ALA A 114 1.91 -4.42 4.72
CA ALA A 114 2.86 -4.71 3.63
C ALA A 114 2.82 -3.63 2.54
N ILE A 115 1.65 -3.04 2.26
CA ILE A 115 1.53 -1.90 1.33
C ILE A 115 2.36 -0.72 1.86
N ALA A 116 2.11 -0.29 3.10
CA ALA A 116 2.79 0.86 3.70
C ALA A 116 4.31 0.67 3.75
N GLU A 117 4.77 -0.53 4.10
CA GLU A 117 6.20 -0.87 4.15
C GLU A 117 6.85 -0.84 2.77
N GLU A 118 6.17 -1.36 1.74
CA GLU A 118 6.69 -1.30 0.36
C GLU A 118 6.85 0.14 -0.11
N TYR A 119 5.87 1.00 0.13
CA TYR A 119 5.97 2.40 -0.25
C TYR A 119 7.02 3.15 0.57
N LYS A 120 7.20 2.80 1.85
CA LYS A 120 8.26 3.37 2.68
C LYS A 120 9.65 3.03 2.16
N GLU A 121 9.89 1.80 1.75
CA GLU A 121 11.18 1.41 1.15
C GLU A 121 11.44 2.08 -0.21
N ASN A 122 10.39 2.50 -0.89
CA ASN A 122 10.47 3.19 -2.17
C ASN A 122 10.27 4.71 -2.06
N GLU A 123 10.31 5.29 -0.87
CA GLU A 123 10.08 6.73 -0.67
C GLU A 123 11.09 7.63 -1.38
N ASP A 124 12.29 7.14 -1.66
CA ASP A 124 13.33 7.85 -2.38
C ASP A 124 13.18 7.81 -3.91
N LEU A 125 12.34 6.91 -4.46
CA LEU A 125 12.13 6.81 -5.91
C LEU A 125 11.65 8.10 -6.56
N PRO A 126 10.71 8.87 -5.95
CA PRO A 126 10.26 10.13 -6.49
C PRO A 126 11.15 11.31 -6.10
N ASN A 127 12.28 11.09 -5.44
CA ASN A 127 13.17 12.15 -4.95
C ASN A 127 14.01 12.78 -6.09
N THR A 128 13.32 13.20 -7.14
CA THR A 128 13.93 13.91 -8.26
C THR A 128 13.32 15.29 -8.38
N THR A 129 14.18 16.28 -8.58
CA THR A 129 13.76 17.64 -8.93
C THR A 129 13.61 17.83 -10.45
N ASP A 130 13.78 16.77 -11.23
CA ASP A 130 13.63 16.81 -12.67
C ASP A 130 12.15 16.97 -13.06
N PRO A 131 11.78 18.11 -13.69
CA PRO A 131 10.41 18.36 -14.11
C PRO A 131 9.85 17.31 -15.07
N SER A 132 10.71 16.65 -15.85
CA SER A 132 10.29 15.64 -16.84
C SER A 132 9.68 14.42 -16.16
N ASN A 133 10.24 13.98 -15.04
CA ASN A 133 9.72 12.83 -14.28
C ASN A 133 8.37 13.13 -13.63
N TRP A 134 8.17 14.36 -13.14
CA TRP A 134 6.92 14.81 -12.58
C TRP A 134 5.84 15.05 -13.63
N ALA A 135 6.24 15.48 -14.83
CA ALA A 135 5.32 15.64 -15.95
C ALA A 135 4.65 14.33 -16.37
N LEU A 136 5.35 13.19 -16.23
CA LEU A 136 4.81 11.86 -16.50
C LEU A 136 3.74 11.44 -15.46
N ILE A 137 3.78 11.98 -14.27
CA ILE A 137 2.88 11.65 -13.16
C ILE A 137 1.71 12.62 -13.07
N SER A 138 2.00 13.92 -13.12
CA SER A 138 1.02 14.99 -12.91
C SER A 138 0.38 15.53 -14.19
N GLY A 139 0.99 15.28 -15.34
CA GLY A 139 0.59 15.90 -16.62
C GLY A 139 1.00 17.38 -16.77
N LYS A 140 1.66 17.96 -15.79
CA LYS A 140 2.12 19.36 -15.78
C LYS A 140 3.54 19.48 -16.37
N ARG A 141 3.62 19.67 -17.67
CA ARG A 141 4.89 19.60 -18.44
C ARG A 141 5.87 20.77 -18.26
N SER A 142 5.48 21.87 -17.63
CA SER A 142 6.28 23.12 -17.68
C SER A 142 6.57 23.74 -16.31
N GLU A 143 6.16 23.13 -15.21
CA GLU A 143 6.34 23.73 -13.90
C GLU A 143 7.60 23.22 -13.20
N ARG A 144 8.37 24.15 -12.66
CA ARG A 144 9.58 23.82 -11.92
C ARG A 144 9.23 23.27 -10.54
N VAL A 145 9.62 22.04 -10.28
CA VAL A 145 9.58 21.45 -8.94
C VAL A 145 10.65 22.09 -8.06
N THR A 146 10.26 22.65 -6.94
CA THR A 146 11.16 23.31 -5.98
C THR A 146 11.41 22.46 -4.74
N ASN A 147 10.50 21.59 -4.36
CA ASN A 147 10.66 20.69 -3.22
C ASN A 147 9.81 19.43 -3.38
N VAL A 148 10.32 18.31 -2.86
CA VAL A 148 9.63 17.01 -2.77
C VAL A 148 9.77 16.53 -1.33
N LYS A 149 8.64 16.18 -0.69
CA LYS A 149 8.61 15.75 0.70
C LYS A 149 7.85 14.44 0.83
N SER A 150 8.45 13.44 1.49
CA SER A 150 7.74 12.22 1.89
C SER A 150 6.73 12.52 3.00
N LEU A 151 5.55 11.90 2.91
CA LEU A 151 4.47 12.01 3.90
C LEU A 151 4.29 10.74 4.73
N ILE A 152 5.04 9.67 4.43
CA ILE A 152 4.87 8.36 5.09
C ILE A 152 5.22 8.41 6.58
N ASP A 153 6.29 9.09 6.96
CA ASP A 153 6.73 9.17 8.37
C ASP A 153 5.75 9.96 9.25
N LEU A 154 5.04 10.92 8.68
CA LEU A 154 3.99 11.65 9.38
C LEU A 154 2.81 10.74 9.74
N LEU A 155 2.50 9.76 8.89
CA LEU A 155 1.44 8.77 9.11
C LEU A 155 1.83 7.72 10.16
N ALA A 156 3.09 7.32 10.22
CA ALA A 156 3.61 6.42 11.25
C ALA A 156 3.55 7.09 12.63
N SER A 157 3.88 8.37 12.72
CA SER A 157 3.82 9.14 13.97
C SER A 157 2.39 9.34 14.48
N SER A 158 1.40 9.53 13.60
CA SER A 158 0.00 9.66 14.00
C SER A 158 -0.61 8.34 14.49
N ARG A 159 -0.19 7.19 13.94
CA ARG A 159 -0.62 5.86 14.40
C ARG A 159 -0.14 5.55 15.82
N LEU A 160 1.08 5.94 16.17
CA LEU A 160 1.61 5.77 17.53
C LEU A 160 0.84 6.60 18.56
N VAL A 161 0.28 7.74 18.17
CA VAL A 161 -0.54 8.59 19.04
C VAL A 161 -1.94 8.00 19.23
N GLU A 162 -2.55 7.38 18.22
CA GLU A 162 -3.85 6.71 18.32
C GLU A 162 -3.78 5.43 19.18
N ASP A 163 -2.72 4.63 19.04
CA ASP A 163 -2.51 3.42 19.86
C ASP A 163 -2.26 3.76 21.34
N VAL A 164 -1.63 4.89 21.64
CA VAL A 164 -1.39 5.33 23.03
C VAL A 164 -2.65 5.92 23.65
N SER A 165 -3.54 6.53 22.88
CA SER A 165 -4.80 7.10 23.40
C SER A 165 -5.92 6.07 23.58
N GLY A 166 -5.83 4.89 22.93
CA GLY A 166 -6.77 3.77 23.09
C GLY A 166 -6.54 2.89 24.32
N GLY A 167 -5.48 3.12 25.08
CA GLY A 167 -5.01 2.25 26.17
C GLY A 167 -5.40 2.66 27.60
N GLN A 168 -6.27 3.63 27.78
CA GLN A 168 -6.72 4.06 29.10
C GLN A 168 -8.23 4.02 29.26
N TYR A 169 -8.79 2.82 29.45
CA TYR A 169 -10.03 2.63 30.25
C TYR A 169 -10.06 1.18 30.76
N LEU A 170 -9.41 0.95 31.87
CA LEU A 170 -9.81 -0.02 32.89
C LEU A 170 -9.76 0.66 34.24
#